data_2da7f83233aa2997e9333aa8bbc3d1b9
#
_entry.id   2da7f83233aa2997e9333aa8bbc3d1b9
#
_cell.length_a   1.000
_cell.length_b   1.000
_cell.length_c   1.000
_cell.angle_alpha   90.00
_cell.angle_beta   90.00
_cell.angle_gamma   90.00
#
_symmetry.space_group_name_H-M   'P 1'
#
loop_
_entity.id
_entity.type
_entity.pdbx_description
1 polymer ?
#
loop_
_entity_poly.entity_id
_entity_poly.type
_entity_poly.pdbx_seq_one_letter_code
_entity_poly.pdbx_strand_id
1 'polypeptide(L)'
;VYKRQILTTVIVFFCVFLIFSPIGKLKLGKPNDKPEFNTISWFAMLFSAGMGIGLVFYGAAEPMAHFAAPPTADPETTKAYTESLRSTFFHWGFHAWAIYGVVALALAYSQFRKGEPGLISRTLRPLLGDKVEGPIGTLIDVLSVFATLVGVAVSLGMGALQINGGLHYFCLLYTSPSPRD
;
A
#
# COMPACT_ATOMS: atom_id res chain seq x y z
N VAL A 1 13.36 11.63 10.41
CA VAL A 1 12.40 10.61 10.84
C VAL A 1 11.12 11.27 11.34
N TYR A 2 11.18 12.18 12.35
CA TYR A 2 10.00 12.79 12.98
C TYR A 2 9.04 13.53 12.03
N LYS A 3 9.56 14.25 11.03
CA LYS A 3 8.71 14.98 10.07
C LYS A 3 7.80 14.05 9.26
N ARG A 4 8.32 12.88 8.86
CA ARG A 4 7.54 11.88 8.12
C ARG A 4 6.48 11.23 9.02
N GLN A 5 6.84 10.93 10.28
CA GLN A 5 5.90 10.38 11.25
C GLN A 5 4.74 11.33 11.54
N ILE A 6 5.02 12.61 11.73
CA ILE A 6 3.98 13.63 11.94
C ILE A 6 3.03 13.68 10.75
N LEU A 7 3.56 13.77 9.53
CA LEU A 7 2.75 13.82 8.31
C LEU A 7 1.83 12.59 8.19
N THR A 8 2.39 11.38 8.35
CA THR A 8 1.61 10.15 8.23
C THR A 8 0.58 10.01 9.35
N THR A 9 0.90 10.47 10.56
CA THR A 9 -0.05 10.49 11.67
C THR A 9 -1.21 11.46 11.40
N VAL A 10 -0.94 12.64 10.83
CA VAL A 10 -1.99 13.57 10.40
C VAL A 10 -2.90 12.92 9.35
N ILE A 11 -2.35 12.16 8.41
CA ILE A 11 -3.15 11.43 7.42
C ILE A 11 -4.03 10.37 8.09
N VAL A 12 -3.53 9.64 9.10
CA VAL A 12 -4.34 8.69 9.88
C VAL A 12 -5.53 9.40 10.54
N PHE A 13 -5.27 10.51 11.24
CA PHE A 13 -6.34 11.29 11.87
C PHE A 13 -7.33 11.85 10.85
N PHE A 14 -6.87 12.26 9.68
CA PHE A 14 -7.73 12.69 8.59
C PHE A 14 -8.64 11.54 8.11
N CYS A 15 -8.11 10.33 7.93
CA CYS A 15 -8.91 9.16 7.56
C CYS A 15 -9.97 8.85 8.64
N VAL A 16 -9.58 8.88 9.92
CA VAL A 16 -10.51 8.67 11.04
C VAL A 16 -11.59 9.76 11.05
N PHE A 17 -11.21 11.02 10.85
CA PHE A 17 -12.18 12.12 10.71
C PHE A 17 -13.16 11.87 9.55
N LEU A 18 -12.71 11.40 8.40
CA LEU A 18 -13.60 11.09 7.27
C LEU A 18 -14.65 10.04 7.63
N ILE A 19 -14.27 9.00 8.40
CA ILE A 19 -15.21 7.94 8.82
C ILE A 19 -16.37 8.51 9.66
N PHE A 20 -16.07 9.39 10.60
CA PHE A 20 -17.06 9.92 11.53
C PHE A 20 -17.74 11.21 11.06
N SER A 21 -17.26 11.83 9.98
CA SER A 21 -17.82 13.06 9.42
C SER A 21 -19.03 12.79 8.52
N PRO A 22 -19.86 13.80 8.25
CA PRO A 22 -20.90 13.70 7.23
C PRO A 22 -20.38 13.33 5.84
N ILE A 23 -19.10 13.61 5.55
CA ILE A 23 -18.42 13.28 4.30
C ILE A 23 -18.33 11.75 4.12
N GLY A 24 -18.15 10.99 5.21
CA GLY A 24 -18.12 9.53 5.18
C GLY A 24 -19.41 8.88 4.67
N LYS A 25 -20.53 9.62 4.68
CA LYS A 25 -21.81 9.16 4.11
C LYS A 25 -21.92 9.44 2.61
N LEU A 26 -20.97 10.17 2.03
CA LEU A 26 -20.99 10.49 0.61
C LEU A 26 -20.74 9.23 -0.22
N LYS A 27 -21.70 8.90 -1.07
CA LYS A 27 -21.53 7.81 -2.02
C LYS A 27 -20.50 8.17 -3.09
N LEU A 28 -19.48 7.34 -3.27
CA LEU A 28 -18.40 7.58 -4.25
C LEU A 28 -18.90 7.44 -5.69
N GLY A 29 -19.86 6.54 -5.97
CA GLY A 29 -20.54 6.42 -7.25
C GLY A 29 -21.63 7.47 -7.46
N LYS A 30 -22.37 7.34 -8.57
CA LYS A 30 -23.54 8.17 -8.85
C LYS A 30 -24.66 7.88 -7.82
N PRO A 31 -25.59 8.82 -7.58
CA PRO A 31 -26.63 8.65 -6.56
C PRO A 31 -27.46 7.36 -6.71
N ASN A 32 -27.76 6.96 -7.93
CA ASN A 32 -28.59 5.80 -8.26
C ASN A 32 -27.82 4.50 -8.52
N ASP A 33 -26.48 4.52 -8.48
CA ASP A 33 -25.69 3.32 -8.71
C ASP A 33 -25.95 2.27 -7.63
N LYS A 34 -26.07 1.01 -8.02
CA LYS A 34 -26.14 -0.11 -7.08
C LYS A 34 -24.74 -0.71 -6.90
N PRO A 35 -24.48 -1.37 -5.77
CA PRO A 35 -23.24 -2.13 -5.61
C PRO A 35 -23.11 -3.18 -6.72
N GLU A 36 -21.96 -3.21 -7.39
CA GLU A 36 -21.66 -4.19 -8.46
C GLU A 36 -21.41 -5.58 -7.88
N PHE A 37 -20.81 -5.64 -6.69
CA PHE A 37 -20.49 -6.88 -6.00
C PHE A 37 -21.31 -7.02 -4.72
N ASN A 38 -21.63 -8.27 -4.36
CA ASN A 38 -22.20 -8.57 -3.06
C ASN A 38 -21.16 -8.35 -1.95
N THR A 39 -21.61 -8.23 -0.70
CA THR A 39 -20.75 -7.91 0.45
C THR A 39 -19.61 -8.93 0.66
N ILE A 40 -19.88 -10.22 0.43
CA ILE A 40 -18.87 -11.29 0.61
C ILE A 40 -17.78 -11.16 -0.45
N SER A 41 -18.16 -11.00 -1.73
CA SER A 41 -17.20 -10.83 -2.82
C SER A 41 -16.36 -9.55 -2.62
N TRP A 42 -17.01 -8.46 -2.22
CA TRP A 42 -16.32 -7.21 -1.91
C TRP A 42 -15.31 -7.37 -0.77
N PHE A 43 -15.71 -8.04 0.32
CA PHE A 43 -14.82 -8.31 1.45
C PHE A 43 -13.64 -9.21 1.04
N ALA A 44 -13.90 -10.25 0.24
CA ALA A 44 -12.85 -11.14 -0.27
C ALA A 44 -11.84 -10.39 -1.17
N MET A 45 -12.31 -9.47 -2.01
CA MET A 45 -11.42 -8.62 -2.83
C MET A 45 -10.56 -7.70 -1.96
N LEU A 46 -11.13 -7.06 -0.93
CA LEU A 46 -10.37 -6.21 0.01
C LEU A 46 -9.34 -7.04 0.78
N PHE A 47 -9.73 -8.21 1.27
CA PHE A 47 -8.82 -9.13 1.96
C PHE A 47 -7.66 -9.56 1.05
N SER A 48 -7.97 -9.98 -0.18
CA SER A 48 -6.96 -10.38 -1.17
C SER A 48 -5.99 -9.25 -1.51
N ALA A 49 -6.48 -8.02 -1.63
CA ALA A 49 -5.64 -6.86 -1.88
C ALA A 49 -4.77 -6.50 -0.67
N GLY A 50 -5.30 -6.63 0.56
CA GLY A 50 -4.60 -6.31 1.80
C GLY A 50 -3.55 -7.34 2.20
N MET A 51 -3.82 -8.63 1.96
CA MET A 51 -2.93 -9.75 2.27
C MET A 51 -1.98 -10.07 1.11
N GLY A 52 -1.44 -9.04 0.48
CA GLY A 52 -0.46 -9.20 -0.59
C GLY A 52 0.84 -9.84 -0.11
N ILE A 53 1.61 -10.34 -1.08
CA ILE A 53 2.87 -11.06 -0.83
C ILE A 53 3.87 -10.23 0.00
N GLY A 54 3.86 -8.90 -0.15
CA GLY A 54 4.71 -8.00 0.63
C GLY A 54 4.46 -8.13 2.13
N LEU A 55 3.19 -8.10 2.56
CA LEU A 55 2.84 -8.24 3.97
C LEU A 55 3.20 -9.64 4.51
N VAL A 56 2.90 -10.68 3.73
CA VAL A 56 3.19 -12.07 4.12
C VAL A 56 4.70 -12.29 4.27
N PHE A 57 5.50 -11.77 3.34
CA PHE A 57 6.96 -11.89 3.39
C PHE A 57 7.59 -11.03 4.49
N TYR A 58 7.29 -9.74 4.50
CA TYR A 58 7.92 -8.78 5.41
C TYR A 58 7.34 -8.80 6.82
N GLY A 59 6.17 -9.39 7.04
CA GLY A 59 5.61 -9.57 8.38
C GLY A 59 6.53 -10.33 9.33
N ALA A 60 7.33 -11.26 8.79
CA ALA A 60 8.37 -11.97 9.54
C ALA A 60 9.78 -11.42 9.28
N ALA A 61 10.12 -11.12 8.03
CA ALA A 61 11.46 -10.71 7.63
C ALA A 61 11.87 -9.34 8.19
N GLU A 62 10.96 -8.39 8.24
CA GLU A 62 11.28 -7.02 8.68
C GLU A 62 11.57 -6.92 10.19
N PRO A 63 10.78 -7.51 11.11
CA PRO A 63 11.12 -7.53 12.53
C PRO A 63 12.49 -8.16 12.78
N MET A 64 12.81 -9.24 12.08
CA MET A 64 14.10 -9.93 12.21
C MET A 64 15.25 -9.05 11.72
N ALA A 65 15.09 -8.40 10.57
CA ALA A 65 16.09 -7.48 10.04
C ALA A 65 16.35 -6.29 10.97
N HIS A 66 15.30 -5.69 11.52
CA HIS A 66 15.43 -4.58 12.49
C HIS A 66 15.96 -5.04 13.85
N PHE A 67 15.75 -6.29 14.24
CA PHE A 67 16.33 -6.84 15.45
C PHE A 67 17.84 -7.05 15.30
N ALA A 68 18.27 -7.58 14.17
CA ALA A 68 19.68 -7.81 13.84
C ALA A 68 20.45 -6.51 13.54
N ALA A 69 19.78 -5.50 12.99
CA ALA A 69 20.39 -4.22 12.63
C ALA A 69 19.45 -3.04 12.93
N PRO A 70 19.22 -2.73 14.21
CA PRO A 70 18.32 -1.65 14.62
C PRO A 70 18.91 -0.27 14.28
N PRO A 71 18.06 0.74 13.94
CA PRO A 71 18.55 2.08 13.59
C PRO A 71 19.20 2.86 14.74
N THR A 72 18.77 2.63 15.99
CA THR A 72 19.19 3.45 17.16
C THR A 72 19.55 2.65 18.42
N ALA A 73 19.42 1.33 18.40
CA ALA A 73 19.78 0.46 19.53
C ALA A 73 20.99 -0.43 19.18
N ASP A 74 21.59 -1.06 20.17
CA ASP A 74 22.56 -2.12 19.93
C ASP A 74 21.83 -3.37 19.41
N PRO A 75 22.41 -4.11 18.45
CA PRO A 75 21.82 -5.32 17.90
C PRO A 75 21.48 -6.37 18.96
N GLU A 76 20.42 -7.13 18.74
CA GLU A 76 20.01 -8.30 19.53
C GLU A 76 19.73 -8.01 21.02
N THR A 77 19.44 -6.76 21.34
CA THR A 77 19.08 -6.34 22.71
C THR A 77 17.55 -6.27 22.88
N THR A 78 17.09 -6.23 24.14
CA THR A 78 15.66 -5.97 24.45
C THR A 78 15.16 -4.66 23.85
N LYS A 79 16.04 -3.64 23.77
CA LYS A 79 15.72 -2.38 23.13
C LYS A 79 15.57 -2.55 21.62
N ALA A 80 16.47 -3.32 20.97
CA ALA A 80 16.37 -3.67 19.56
C ALA A 80 15.07 -4.44 19.24
N TYR A 81 14.66 -5.35 20.11
CA TYR A 81 13.39 -6.08 19.98
C TYR A 81 12.18 -5.13 19.97
N THR A 82 12.12 -4.23 20.95
CA THR A 82 11.03 -3.24 21.01
C THR A 82 11.02 -2.30 19.82
N GLU A 83 12.21 -1.87 19.36
CA GLU A 83 12.37 -1.00 18.21
C GLU A 83 11.98 -1.71 16.90
N SER A 84 12.33 -2.99 16.75
CA SER A 84 12.00 -3.77 15.56
C SER A 84 10.48 -3.92 15.38
N LEU A 85 9.75 -4.26 16.45
CA LEU A 85 8.30 -4.34 16.40
C LEU A 85 7.66 -2.98 16.12
N ARG A 86 8.12 -1.92 16.80
CA ARG A 86 7.62 -0.56 16.57
C ARG A 86 7.79 -0.13 15.12
N SER A 87 8.95 -0.38 14.53
CA SER A 87 9.25 -0.04 13.13
C SER A 87 8.37 -0.84 12.17
N THR A 88 8.21 -2.12 12.40
CA THR A 88 7.35 -2.99 11.59
C THR A 88 5.89 -2.57 11.65
N PHE A 89 5.35 -2.31 12.85
CA PHE A 89 3.98 -1.82 12.99
C PHE A 89 3.77 -0.42 12.39
N PHE A 90 4.77 0.43 12.42
CA PHE A 90 4.70 1.73 11.74
C PHE A 90 4.68 1.57 10.22
N HIS A 91 5.46 0.65 9.67
CA HIS A 91 5.57 0.43 8.23
C HIS A 91 4.35 -0.29 7.65
N TRP A 92 3.81 -1.31 8.36
CA TRP A 92 2.72 -2.15 7.86
C TRP A 92 1.36 -1.89 8.52
N GLY A 93 1.31 -1.00 9.51
CA GLY A 93 0.10 -0.67 10.24
C GLY A 93 -0.68 0.49 9.63
N PHE A 94 -1.47 1.15 10.46
CA PHE A 94 -2.42 2.20 10.05
C PHE A 94 -1.81 3.34 9.26
N HIS A 95 -0.56 3.68 9.49
CA HIS A 95 0.11 4.80 8.80
C HIS A 95 0.25 4.53 7.30
N ALA A 96 0.72 3.35 6.92
CA ALA A 96 0.82 2.98 5.50
C ALA A 96 -0.56 2.86 4.86
N TRP A 97 -1.50 2.18 5.53
CA TRP A 97 -2.86 1.99 5.01
C TRP A 97 -3.65 3.29 4.90
N ALA A 98 -3.40 4.26 5.76
CA ALA A 98 -4.01 5.59 5.65
C ALA A 98 -3.55 6.33 4.38
N ILE A 99 -2.26 6.22 4.01
CA ILE A 99 -1.75 6.79 2.76
C ILE A 99 -2.45 6.15 1.56
N TYR A 100 -2.53 4.81 1.52
CA TYR A 100 -3.28 4.10 0.48
C TYR A 100 -4.74 4.52 0.46
N GLY A 101 -5.38 4.62 1.62
CA GLY A 101 -6.78 5.00 1.76
C GLY A 101 -7.08 6.37 1.18
N VAL A 102 -6.27 7.38 1.45
CA VAL A 102 -6.45 8.74 0.91
C VAL A 102 -6.30 8.75 -0.61
N VAL A 103 -5.28 8.08 -1.15
CA VAL A 103 -5.08 8.00 -2.61
C VAL A 103 -6.23 7.26 -3.28
N ALA A 104 -6.65 6.12 -2.70
CA ALA A 104 -7.77 5.34 -3.23
C ALA A 104 -9.08 6.13 -3.21
N LEU A 105 -9.36 6.87 -2.13
CA LEU A 105 -10.55 7.73 -2.02
C LEU A 105 -10.53 8.86 -3.03
N ALA A 106 -9.37 9.51 -3.22
CA ALA A 106 -9.21 10.58 -4.21
C ALA A 106 -9.44 10.07 -5.64
N LEU A 107 -8.87 8.91 -5.99
CA LEU A 107 -9.08 8.26 -7.28
C LEU A 107 -10.54 7.86 -7.47
N ALA A 108 -11.14 7.17 -6.49
CA ALA A 108 -12.52 6.72 -6.57
C ALA A 108 -13.49 7.90 -6.69
N TYR A 109 -13.29 8.96 -5.94
CA TYR A 109 -14.10 10.17 -6.04
C TYR A 109 -13.95 10.85 -7.41
N SER A 110 -12.72 10.98 -7.91
CA SER A 110 -12.44 11.58 -9.21
C SER A 110 -13.07 10.76 -10.35
N GLN A 111 -12.84 9.44 -10.34
CA GLN A 111 -13.30 8.56 -11.40
C GLN A 111 -14.81 8.31 -11.36
N PHE A 112 -15.35 7.87 -10.23
CA PHE A 112 -16.74 7.41 -10.16
C PHE A 112 -17.74 8.54 -9.89
N ARG A 113 -17.34 9.57 -9.14
CA ARG A 113 -18.23 10.67 -8.80
C ARG A 113 -18.14 11.84 -9.78
N LYS A 114 -16.92 12.19 -10.23
CA LYS A 114 -16.69 13.30 -11.17
C LYS A 114 -16.69 12.86 -12.61
N GLY A 115 -16.52 11.55 -12.91
CA GLY A 115 -16.46 11.03 -14.27
C GLY A 115 -15.15 11.32 -14.98
N GLU A 116 -14.10 11.67 -14.23
CA GLU A 116 -12.76 11.88 -14.78
C GLU A 116 -12.08 10.54 -15.11
N PRO A 117 -11.12 10.51 -16.01
CA PRO A 117 -10.27 9.34 -16.20
C PRO A 117 -9.57 8.91 -14.89
N GLY A 118 -9.38 7.60 -14.71
CA GLY A 118 -8.72 7.02 -13.54
C GLY A 118 -7.21 7.26 -13.49
N LEU A 119 -6.79 8.53 -13.58
CA LEU A 119 -5.40 8.96 -13.60
C LEU A 119 -5.07 9.76 -12.32
N ILE A 120 -3.85 9.59 -11.82
CA ILE A 120 -3.40 10.34 -10.63
C ILE A 120 -3.41 11.84 -10.90
N SER A 121 -2.99 12.27 -12.09
CA SER A 121 -3.03 13.69 -12.48
C SER A 121 -4.41 14.30 -12.29
N ARG A 122 -5.47 13.57 -12.61
CA ARG A 122 -6.87 14.05 -12.53
C ARG A 122 -7.32 14.32 -11.10
N THR A 123 -6.81 13.56 -10.13
CA THR A 123 -7.08 13.83 -8.71
C THR A 123 -6.53 15.17 -8.25
N LEU A 124 -5.50 15.68 -8.92
CA LEU A 124 -4.85 16.96 -8.62
C LEU A 124 -5.46 18.16 -9.39
N ARG A 125 -6.48 17.92 -10.21
CA ARG A 125 -7.17 19.00 -10.96
C ARG A 125 -7.65 20.16 -10.09
N PRO A 126 -8.21 19.94 -8.87
CA PRO A 126 -8.60 21.04 -8.00
C PRO A 126 -7.44 21.97 -7.58
N LEU A 127 -6.20 21.48 -7.60
CA LEU A 127 -5.00 22.23 -7.22
C LEU A 127 -4.27 22.81 -8.42
N LEU A 128 -4.19 22.08 -9.52
CA LEU A 128 -3.38 22.41 -10.69
C LEU A 128 -4.21 22.98 -11.86
N GLY A 129 -5.55 22.92 -11.76
CA GLY A 129 -6.45 23.37 -12.83
C GLY A 129 -6.18 22.62 -14.14
N ASP A 130 -6.21 23.35 -15.26
CA ASP A 130 -6.02 22.78 -16.61
C ASP A 130 -4.58 22.35 -16.90
N LYS A 131 -3.63 22.63 -16.02
CA LYS A 131 -2.23 22.14 -16.15
C LYS A 131 -2.13 20.62 -16.12
N VAL A 132 -3.13 19.93 -15.61
CA VAL A 132 -3.22 18.46 -15.63
C VAL A 132 -3.45 17.89 -17.02
N GLU A 133 -3.91 18.69 -17.97
CA GLU A 133 -4.09 18.30 -19.39
C GLU A 133 -2.77 18.38 -20.19
N GLY A 134 -1.76 19.05 -19.64
CA GLY A 134 -0.50 19.33 -20.30
C GLY A 134 0.65 18.44 -19.86
N PRO A 135 1.91 18.84 -20.14
CA PRO A 135 3.11 18.06 -19.82
C PRO A 135 3.25 17.71 -18.32
N ILE A 136 2.75 18.56 -17.43
CA ILE A 136 2.78 18.31 -15.97
C ILE A 136 1.91 17.11 -15.61
N GLY A 137 0.70 17.04 -16.16
CA GLY A 137 -0.18 15.89 -15.96
C GLY A 137 0.42 14.62 -16.54
N THR A 138 0.95 14.68 -17.74
CA THR A 138 1.63 13.55 -18.38
C THR A 138 2.82 13.05 -17.53
N LEU A 139 3.64 13.96 -16.99
CA LEU A 139 4.75 13.58 -16.12
C LEU A 139 4.27 12.86 -14.85
N ILE A 140 3.22 13.37 -14.20
CA ILE A 140 2.63 12.75 -13.01
C ILE A 140 2.14 11.33 -13.33
N ASP A 141 1.44 11.15 -14.44
CA ASP A 141 0.89 9.86 -14.83
C ASP A 141 1.99 8.86 -15.24
N VAL A 142 3.01 9.31 -15.97
CA VAL A 142 4.17 8.46 -16.30
C VAL A 142 4.90 8.00 -15.05
N LEU A 143 5.15 8.89 -14.09
CA LEU A 143 5.77 8.52 -12.81
C LEU A 143 4.91 7.52 -12.02
N SER A 144 3.60 7.70 -12.03
CA SER A 144 2.65 6.81 -11.36
C SER A 144 2.63 5.42 -11.99
N VAL A 145 2.60 5.34 -13.31
CA VAL A 145 2.66 4.08 -14.07
C VAL A 145 4.01 3.39 -13.83
N PHE A 146 5.12 4.13 -13.89
CA PHE A 146 6.43 3.58 -13.62
C PHE A 146 6.55 3.01 -12.21
N ALA A 147 6.10 3.75 -11.19
CA ALA A 147 6.10 3.28 -9.81
C ALA A 147 5.25 2.00 -9.63
N THR A 148 4.07 1.96 -10.26
CA THR A 148 3.20 0.78 -10.23
C THR A 148 3.86 -0.43 -10.90
N LEU A 149 4.46 -0.24 -12.06
CA LEU A 149 5.13 -1.30 -12.82
C LEU A 149 6.28 -1.91 -12.02
N VAL A 150 7.14 -1.07 -11.43
CA VAL A 150 8.24 -1.53 -10.56
C VAL A 150 7.69 -2.26 -9.33
N GLY A 151 6.65 -1.72 -8.66
CA GLY A 151 6.03 -2.36 -7.51
C GLY A 151 5.46 -3.74 -7.82
N VAL A 152 4.77 -3.88 -8.96
CA VAL A 152 4.24 -5.17 -9.43
C VAL A 152 5.37 -6.16 -9.73
N ALA A 153 6.43 -5.73 -10.43
CA ALA A 153 7.56 -6.58 -10.75
C ALA A 153 8.25 -7.12 -9.48
N VAL A 154 8.47 -6.26 -8.48
CA VAL A 154 9.03 -6.65 -7.18
C VAL A 154 8.11 -7.63 -6.44
N SER A 155 6.80 -7.37 -6.42
CA SER A 155 5.84 -8.25 -5.76
C SER A 155 5.76 -9.64 -6.41
N LEU A 156 5.79 -9.71 -7.74
CA LEU A 156 5.83 -10.98 -8.47
C LEU A 156 7.13 -11.75 -8.21
N GLY A 157 8.27 -11.05 -8.18
CA GLY A 157 9.57 -11.65 -7.88
C GLY A 157 9.60 -12.25 -6.46
N MET A 158 9.14 -11.50 -5.46
CA MET A 158 9.05 -12.02 -4.08
C MET A 158 8.07 -13.19 -3.97
N GLY A 159 6.94 -13.12 -4.68
CA GLY A 159 5.96 -14.22 -4.74
C GLY A 159 6.56 -15.50 -5.29
N ALA A 160 7.31 -15.41 -6.39
CA ALA A 160 7.98 -16.54 -6.99
C ALA A 160 9.03 -17.17 -6.04
N LEU A 161 9.84 -16.33 -5.38
CA LEU A 161 10.81 -16.78 -4.39
C LEU A 161 10.14 -17.48 -3.19
N GLN A 162 9.05 -16.94 -2.69
CA GLN A 162 8.35 -17.53 -1.55
C GLN A 162 7.67 -18.85 -1.91
N ILE A 163 7.05 -18.94 -3.09
CA ILE A 163 6.48 -20.21 -3.59
C ILE A 163 7.59 -21.25 -3.76
N ASN A 164 8.71 -20.88 -4.38
CA ASN A 164 9.85 -21.78 -4.56
C ASN A 164 10.40 -22.29 -3.23
N GLY A 165 10.62 -21.41 -2.25
CA GLY A 165 11.05 -21.78 -0.90
C GLY A 165 10.04 -22.69 -0.18
N GLY A 166 8.74 -22.41 -0.32
CA GLY A 166 7.68 -23.24 0.24
C GLY A 166 7.63 -24.63 -0.37
N LEU A 167 7.73 -24.75 -1.68
CA LEU A 167 7.79 -26.04 -2.39
C LEU A 167 9.03 -26.84 -2.02
N HIS A 168 10.19 -26.18 -1.92
CA HIS A 168 11.40 -26.84 -1.44
C HIS A 168 11.23 -27.41 -0.02
N TYR A 169 10.66 -26.63 0.87
CA TYR A 169 10.45 -27.06 2.26
C TYR A 169 9.44 -28.23 2.37
N PHE A 170 8.29 -28.14 1.68
CA PHE A 170 7.25 -29.16 1.80
C PHE A 170 7.47 -30.40 0.96
N CYS A 171 8.04 -30.25 -0.22
CA CYS A 171 8.12 -31.34 -1.19
C CYS A 171 9.52 -31.85 -1.41
N LEU A 172 10.53 -31.24 -0.77
CA LEU A 172 11.94 -31.50 -1.03
C LEU A 172 12.30 -31.43 -2.54
N LEU A 173 11.47 -30.71 -3.30
CA LEU A 173 11.67 -30.51 -4.73
C LEU A 173 12.64 -29.35 -4.93
N TYR A 174 13.73 -29.64 -5.62
CA TYR A 174 14.64 -28.63 -6.12
C TYR A 174 14.01 -27.99 -7.38
N THR A 175 13.35 -26.84 -7.21
CA THR A 175 12.56 -26.26 -8.30
C THR A 175 13.31 -25.21 -9.10
N SER A 176 14.50 -24.76 -8.62
CA SER A 176 15.35 -23.80 -9.32
C SER A 176 16.79 -24.00 -8.90
N PRO A 177 17.76 -24.10 -9.84
CA PRO A 177 19.16 -24.11 -9.48
C PRO A 177 19.56 -22.83 -8.78
N SER A 178 20.21 -22.95 -7.63
CA SER A 178 20.76 -21.79 -6.92
C SER A 178 21.89 -21.18 -7.76
N PRO A 179 21.99 -19.86 -7.88
CA PRO A 179 23.15 -19.22 -8.51
C PRO A 179 24.48 -19.48 -7.75
N ARG A 180 24.45 -20.20 -6.62
CA ARG A 180 25.60 -20.48 -5.74
C ARG A 180 26.04 -21.92 -5.79
N ASP A 181 25.39 -22.79 -6.54
CA ASP A 181 25.79 -24.13 -6.86
C ASP A 181 26.46 -24.12 -8.26
#